data_5fc734f8593d5846f8fc14538f3b0d04
#
_entry.id   5fc734f8593d5846f8fc14538f3b0d04
#
_cell.length_a   1.000
_cell.length_b   1.000
_cell.length_c   1.000
_cell.angle_alpha   90.00
_cell.angle_beta   90.00
_cell.angle_gamma   90.00
#
_symmetry.space_group_name_H-M   'P 1'
#
loop_
_entity.id
_entity.type
_entity.pdbx_description
1 polymer ?
#
loop_
_entity_poly.entity_id
_entity_poly.type
_entity_poly.pdbx_seq_one_letter_code
_entity_poly.pdbx_strand_id
1 'polypeptide(L)'
;MRLANAAPSLLVADFARIREQFDVHPEFPDEVDEAARAAAARPLPADGRADLRDVAFFTVDPPGSMDLDQAMLLERLPGGGHRVRYAIADVGHFVDREGVIEAEAWKRGVTVYTPDLRCPLYPLALGEGATSLLADEDRPALVFT
;
A
#
# COMPACT_ATOMS: atom_id res chain seq x y z
N MET A 1 -2.58 -15.35 -3.72
CA MET A 1 -2.46 -16.82 -3.80
C MET A 1 -3.05 -17.41 -2.53
N ARG A 2 -4.26 -17.96 -2.58
CA ARG A 2 -4.82 -18.69 -1.43
C ARG A 2 -4.20 -20.08 -1.43
N LEU A 3 -3.43 -20.41 -0.41
CA LEU A 3 -3.09 -21.78 -0.12
C LEU A 3 -4.38 -22.51 0.25
N ALA A 4 -4.89 -23.32 -0.65
CA ALA A 4 -6.18 -23.99 -0.55
C ALA A 4 -6.12 -25.27 0.31
N ASN A 5 -5.31 -25.31 1.37
CA ASN A 5 -5.38 -26.35 2.38
C ASN A 5 -5.14 -25.69 3.73
N ALA A 6 -6.12 -25.81 4.63
CA ALA A 6 -5.94 -25.44 6.02
C ALA A 6 -4.65 -26.12 6.54
N ALA A 7 -3.66 -25.32 6.90
CA ALA A 7 -2.50 -25.86 7.59
C ALA A 7 -2.97 -26.64 8.81
N PRO A 8 -2.34 -27.78 9.13
CA PRO A 8 -2.68 -28.51 10.36
C PRO A 8 -2.67 -27.56 11.55
N SER A 9 -3.64 -27.68 12.47
CA SER A 9 -3.82 -26.76 13.59
C SER A 9 -2.56 -26.51 14.43
N LEU A 10 -1.65 -27.47 14.46
CA LEU A 10 -0.33 -27.36 15.10
C LEU A 10 0.57 -26.34 14.39
N LEU A 11 0.61 -26.31 13.06
CA LEU A 11 1.42 -25.36 12.30
C LEU A 11 0.92 -23.91 12.47
N VAL A 12 -0.40 -23.72 12.53
CA VAL A 12 -0.98 -22.39 12.77
C VAL A 12 -0.58 -21.86 14.13
N ALA A 13 -0.60 -22.71 15.18
CA ALA A 13 -0.17 -22.34 16.51
C ALA A 13 1.34 -22.02 16.56
N ASP A 14 2.16 -22.77 15.82
CA ASP A 14 3.61 -22.48 15.71
C ASP A 14 3.91 -21.16 15.00
N PHE A 15 3.19 -20.82 13.92
CA PHE A 15 3.36 -19.52 13.26
C PHE A 15 2.92 -18.37 14.16
N ALA A 16 1.84 -18.51 14.92
CA ALA A 16 1.42 -17.49 15.88
C ALA A 16 2.49 -17.25 16.95
N ARG A 17 3.07 -18.32 17.51
CA ARG A 17 4.16 -18.24 18.50
C ARG A 17 5.41 -17.58 17.92
N ILE A 18 5.76 -17.86 16.65
CA ILE A 18 6.89 -17.21 15.97
C ILE A 18 6.62 -15.72 15.82
N ARG A 19 5.44 -15.32 15.36
CA ARG A 19 5.08 -13.89 15.27
C ARG A 19 5.20 -13.18 16.61
N GLU A 20 4.67 -13.79 17.67
CA GLU A 20 4.80 -13.25 19.04
C GLU A 20 6.25 -13.10 19.47
N GLN A 21 7.11 -14.09 19.18
CA GLN A 21 8.54 -14.04 19.51
C GLN A 21 9.28 -12.88 18.81
N PHE A 22 8.84 -12.47 17.62
CA PHE A 22 9.41 -11.38 16.83
C PHE A 22 8.61 -10.07 16.90
N ASP A 23 7.66 -9.97 17.84
CA ASP A 23 6.80 -8.79 18.01
C ASP A 23 6.05 -8.40 16.71
N VAL A 24 5.61 -9.38 15.95
CA VAL A 24 4.88 -9.19 14.68
C VAL A 24 3.40 -9.41 14.90
N HIS A 25 2.61 -8.33 14.78
CA HIS A 25 1.17 -8.35 15.02
C HIS A 25 0.39 -8.14 13.71
N PRO A 26 -0.53 -9.06 13.33
CA PRO A 26 -1.33 -8.90 12.12
C PRO A 26 -2.42 -7.81 12.26
N GLU A 27 -2.96 -7.65 13.47
CA GLU A 27 -3.98 -6.67 13.78
C GLU A 27 -3.37 -5.30 14.09
N PHE A 28 -4.17 -4.25 13.89
CA PHE A 28 -3.85 -2.90 14.33
C PHE A 28 -4.62 -2.55 15.60
N PRO A 29 -4.11 -1.62 16.44
CA PRO A 29 -4.92 -1.01 17.49
C PRO A 29 -6.16 -0.34 16.89
N ASP A 30 -7.30 -0.41 17.60
CA ASP A 30 -8.58 0.16 17.14
C ASP A 30 -8.45 1.63 16.75
N GLU A 31 -7.70 2.43 17.52
CA GLU A 31 -7.44 3.84 17.23
C GLU A 31 -6.72 4.06 15.90
N VAL A 32 -5.81 3.16 15.52
CA VAL A 32 -5.06 3.23 14.25
C VAL A 32 -5.98 2.87 13.09
N ASP A 33 -6.81 1.84 13.25
CA ASP A 33 -7.79 1.45 12.24
C ASP A 33 -8.87 2.52 12.03
N GLU A 34 -9.35 3.15 13.10
CA GLU A 34 -10.30 4.26 13.01
C GLU A 34 -9.68 5.49 12.32
N ALA A 35 -8.45 5.85 12.69
CA ALA A 35 -7.72 6.95 12.07
C ALA A 35 -7.46 6.67 10.58
N ALA A 36 -7.12 5.42 10.21
CA ALA A 36 -6.91 5.03 8.82
C ALA A 36 -8.19 5.12 7.98
N ARG A 37 -9.33 4.67 8.52
CA ARG A 37 -10.64 4.84 7.84
C ARG A 37 -11.01 6.32 7.66
N ALA A 38 -10.77 7.15 8.67
CA ALA A 38 -11.00 8.58 8.59
C ALA A 38 -10.08 9.25 7.57
N ALA A 39 -8.80 8.86 7.54
CA ALA A 39 -7.82 9.36 6.56
C ALA A 39 -8.19 8.94 5.13
N ALA A 40 -8.60 7.69 4.92
CA ALA A 40 -9.04 7.18 3.62
C ALA A 40 -10.26 7.91 3.05
N ALA A 41 -11.10 8.48 3.90
CA ALA A 41 -12.28 9.26 3.51
C ALA A 41 -11.95 10.74 3.21
N ARG A 42 -10.70 11.19 3.35
CA ARG A 42 -10.30 12.57 3.05
C ARG A 42 -10.48 12.87 1.56
N PRO A 43 -10.97 14.07 1.21
CA PRO A 43 -10.99 14.51 -0.17
C PRO A 43 -9.59 14.50 -0.78
N LEU A 44 -9.50 14.16 -2.06
CA LEU A 44 -8.25 14.32 -2.80
C LEU A 44 -7.84 15.80 -2.84
N PRO A 45 -6.52 16.10 -2.83
CA PRO A 45 -6.05 17.47 -2.88
C PRO A 45 -6.45 18.13 -4.21
N ALA A 46 -7.15 19.26 -4.11
CA ALA A 46 -7.69 19.97 -5.29
C ALA A 46 -6.64 20.86 -5.98
N ASP A 47 -5.62 21.32 -5.26
CA ASP A 47 -4.72 22.38 -5.72
C ASP A 47 -3.25 21.95 -5.78
N GLY A 48 -2.50 22.50 -6.77
CA GLY A 48 -1.06 22.39 -6.89
C GLY A 48 -0.53 21.05 -7.41
N ARG A 49 -1.39 20.12 -7.79
CA ARG A 49 -1.03 18.84 -8.40
C ARG A 49 -1.31 18.86 -9.90
N ALA A 50 -0.43 18.24 -10.67
CA ALA A 50 -0.69 18.00 -12.09
C ALA A 50 -1.78 16.92 -12.25
N ASP A 51 -2.74 17.18 -13.16
CA ASP A 51 -3.70 16.17 -13.57
C ASP A 51 -3.06 15.26 -14.62
N LEU A 52 -2.89 13.99 -14.26
CA LEU A 52 -2.30 12.96 -15.11
C LEU A 52 -3.26 11.77 -15.34
N ARG A 53 -4.56 11.96 -15.13
CA ARG A 53 -5.58 10.91 -15.28
C ARG A 53 -5.69 10.36 -16.69
N ASP A 54 -5.39 11.19 -17.71
CA ASP A 54 -5.35 10.78 -19.12
C ASP A 54 -4.03 10.07 -19.52
N VAL A 55 -3.09 9.90 -18.58
CA VAL A 55 -1.81 9.25 -18.84
C VAL A 55 -1.94 7.75 -18.57
N ALA A 56 -1.62 6.93 -19.56
CA ALA A 56 -1.76 5.47 -19.48
C ALA A 56 -0.62 4.85 -18.64
N PHE A 57 -0.65 5.07 -17.34
CA PHE A 57 0.22 4.37 -16.40
C PHE A 57 -0.17 2.88 -16.33
N PHE A 58 0.82 2.03 -16.07
CA PHE A 58 0.60 0.61 -15.81
C PHE A 58 1.38 0.17 -14.57
N THR A 59 0.90 -0.87 -13.89
CA THR A 59 1.56 -1.53 -12.76
C THR A 59 2.12 -2.89 -13.19
N VAL A 60 3.07 -3.43 -12.43
CA VAL A 60 3.67 -4.75 -12.68
C VAL A 60 3.53 -5.58 -11.41
N ASP A 61 2.33 -6.10 -11.21
CA ASP A 61 1.94 -6.86 -10.03
C ASP A 61 1.21 -8.14 -10.43
N PRO A 62 1.19 -9.18 -9.58
CA PRO A 62 0.40 -10.37 -9.84
C PRO A 62 -1.09 -10.04 -10.00
N PRO A 63 -1.83 -10.79 -10.83
CA PRO A 63 -3.27 -10.60 -10.97
C PRO A 63 -4.00 -10.66 -9.62
N GLY A 64 -4.81 -9.64 -9.34
CA GLY A 64 -5.58 -9.54 -8.10
C GLY A 64 -4.83 -8.90 -6.92
N SER A 65 -3.63 -8.36 -7.13
CA SER A 65 -2.98 -7.48 -6.15
C SER A 65 -3.83 -6.25 -5.89
N MET A 66 -3.96 -5.89 -4.61
CA MET A 66 -4.73 -4.73 -4.16
C MET A 66 -3.84 -3.63 -3.56
N ASP A 67 -2.56 -3.91 -3.35
CA ASP A 67 -1.56 -3.02 -2.76
C ASP A 67 -0.60 -2.50 -3.83
N LEU A 68 -1.13 -1.72 -4.77
CA LEU A 68 -0.39 -1.20 -5.91
C LEU A 68 0.32 0.10 -5.54
N ASP A 69 1.57 0.01 -5.09
CA ASP A 69 2.33 1.15 -4.59
C ASP A 69 2.99 1.96 -5.70
N GLN A 70 3.14 1.40 -6.90
CA GLN A 70 3.95 1.94 -7.97
C GLN A 70 3.30 1.73 -9.33
N ALA A 71 3.39 2.74 -10.19
CA ALA A 71 2.99 2.65 -11.59
C ALA A 71 3.99 3.37 -12.47
N MET A 72 4.08 2.98 -13.75
CA MET A 72 5.01 3.60 -14.69
C MET A 72 4.40 3.84 -16.05
N LEU A 73 5.01 4.76 -16.79
CA LEU A 73 4.80 4.96 -18.22
C LEU A 73 6.15 4.98 -18.93
N LEU A 74 6.25 4.28 -20.05
CA LEU A 74 7.41 4.23 -20.92
C LEU A 74 7.06 4.83 -22.28
N GLU A 75 7.70 5.91 -22.65
CA GLU A 75 7.47 6.61 -23.92
C GLU A 75 8.75 6.59 -24.77
N ARG A 76 8.61 6.30 -26.07
CA ARG A 76 9.71 6.50 -27.03
C ARG A 76 9.69 7.95 -27.50
N LEU A 77 10.82 8.63 -27.46
CA LEU A 77 10.95 10.02 -27.91
C LEU A 77 11.17 10.11 -29.43
N PRO A 78 10.62 11.13 -30.11
CA PRO A 78 10.79 11.30 -31.57
C PRO A 78 12.24 11.43 -32.03
N GLY A 79 13.11 12.03 -31.18
CA GLY A 79 14.55 12.18 -31.43
C GLY A 79 15.40 10.98 -31.03
N GLY A 80 14.80 9.86 -30.66
CA GLY A 80 15.47 8.70 -30.06
C GLY A 80 15.55 8.79 -28.55
N GLY A 81 15.83 7.67 -27.90
CA GLY A 81 15.76 7.55 -26.44
C GLY A 81 14.35 7.31 -25.92
N HIS A 82 14.23 7.32 -24.60
CA HIS A 82 12.97 7.01 -23.91
C HIS A 82 12.74 8.00 -22.75
N ARG A 83 11.49 8.25 -22.47
CA ARG A 83 11.05 8.92 -21.22
C ARG A 83 10.40 7.88 -20.32
N VAL A 84 10.78 7.90 -19.07
CA VAL A 84 10.12 7.08 -18.02
C VAL A 84 9.42 8.05 -17.09
N ARG A 85 8.14 7.83 -16.85
CA ARG A 85 7.42 8.43 -15.72
C ARG A 85 7.17 7.35 -14.71
N TYR A 86 7.53 7.62 -13.46
CA TYR A 86 7.40 6.66 -12.38
C TYR A 86 6.58 7.29 -11.27
N ALA A 87 5.41 6.74 -11.04
CA ALA A 87 4.46 7.19 -10.02
C ALA A 87 4.61 6.31 -8.78
N ILE A 88 4.71 6.94 -7.62
CA ILE A 88 4.70 6.29 -6.30
C ILE A 88 3.48 6.80 -5.56
N ALA A 89 2.69 5.90 -4.97
CA ALA A 89 1.53 6.23 -4.15
C ALA A 89 1.89 7.25 -3.06
N ASP A 90 1.15 8.37 -2.99
CA ASP A 90 1.43 9.41 -2.00
C ASP A 90 0.75 9.10 -0.66
N VAL A 91 1.32 8.15 0.07
CA VAL A 91 0.87 7.79 1.42
C VAL A 91 0.89 9.00 2.36
N GLY A 92 1.86 9.94 2.16
CA GLY A 92 1.99 11.15 2.96
C GLY A 92 0.80 12.10 2.88
N HIS A 93 -0.06 11.98 1.87
CA HIS A 93 -1.33 12.71 1.81
C HIS A 93 -2.33 12.23 2.88
N PHE A 94 -2.29 10.96 3.22
CA PHE A 94 -3.25 10.34 4.13
C PHE A 94 -2.71 10.19 5.56
N VAL A 95 -1.40 10.09 5.73
CA VAL A 95 -0.76 9.84 7.03
C VAL A 95 -0.23 11.15 7.60
N ASP A 96 -0.84 11.60 8.69
CA ASP A 96 -0.41 12.81 9.39
C ASP A 96 0.90 12.56 10.13
N ARG A 97 1.82 13.54 10.04
CA ARG A 97 3.08 13.50 10.82
C ARG A 97 2.77 13.54 12.31
N GLU A 98 3.50 12.73 13.07
CA GLU A 98 3.33 12.57 14.52
C GLU A 98 1.94 12.03 14.92
N GLY A 99 1.17 11.52 13.95
CA GLY A 99 -0.12 10.87 14.16
C GLY A 99 0.01 9.39 14.53
N VAL A 100 -1.09 8.80 14.99
CA VAL A 100 -1.11 7.39 15.45
C VAL A 100 -0.78 6.40 14.34
N ILE A 101 -1.14 6.70 13.08
CA ILE A 101 -0.81 5.84 11.92
C ILE A 101 0.69 5.87 11.66
N GLU A 102 1.33 7.05 11.67
CA GLU A 102 2.78 7.17 11.50
C GLU A 102 3.53 6.45 12.62
N ALA A 103 3.12 6.65 13.87
CA ALA A 103 3.74 6.02 15.02
C ALA A 103 3.69 4.48 14.93
N GLU A 104 2.55 3.93 14.53
CA GLU A 104 2.40 2.48 14.32
C GLU A 104 3.22 1.98 13.12
N ALA A 105 3.27 2.74 12.02
CA ALA A 105 4.10 2.41 10.87
C ALA A 105 5.60 2.38 11.22
N TRP A 106 6.08 3.33 12.01
CA TRP A 106 7.46 3.31 12.52
C TRP A 106 7.75 2.09 13.41
N LYS A 107 6.80 1.71 14.24
CA LYS A 107 6.92 0.52 15.08
C LYS A 107 6.99 -0.76 14.25
N ARG A 108 6.16 -0.88 13.19
CA ARG A 108 6.15 -2.05 12.30
C ARG A 108 7.35 -2.10 11.37
N GLY A 109 7.79 -0.97 10.85
CA GLY A 109 8.90 -0.82 9.93
C GLY A 109 8.63 -1.29 8.50
N VAL A 110 8.03 -2.47 8.31
CA VAL A 110 7.76 -3.09 7.00
C VAL A 110 6.49 -3.95 7.06
N THR A 111 5.96 -4.32 5.90
CA THR A 111 5.01 -5.44 5.79
C THR A 111 5.75 -6.76 5.99
N VAL A 112 5.29 -7.59 6.92
CA VAL A 112 5.87 -8.91 7.17
C VAL A 112 4.99 -9.99 6.56
N TYR A 113 5.60 -10.87 5.78
CA TYR A 113 4.94 -12.03 5.18
C TYR A 113 5.30 -13.29 5.94
N THR A 114 4.30 -13.97 6.47
CA THR A 114 4.44 -15.28 7.10
C THR A 114 3.77 -16.34 6.22
N PRO A 115 4.04 -17.64 6.41
CA PRO A 115 3.47 -18.68 5.54
C PRO A 115 1.94 -18.76 5.56
N ASP A 116 1.31 -18.30 6.63
CA ASP A 116 -0.14 -18.36 6.86
C ASP A 116 -0.86 -17.03 6.61
N LEU A 117 -0.18 -15.88 6.82
CA LEU A 117 -0.81 -14.58 6.67
C LEU A 117 0.21 -13.47 6.37
N ARG A 118 -0.31 -12.29 6.06
CA ARG A 118 0.45 -11.04 5.90
C ARG A 118 0.14 -10.11 7.08
N CYS A 119 1.18 -9.51 7.65
CA CYS A 119 1.08 -8.44 8.64
C CYS A 119 1.44 -7.11 7.94
N PRO A 120 0.45 -6.33 7.50
CA PRO A 120 0.69 -5.15 6.66
C PRO A 120 1.31 -4.00 7.45
N LEU A 121 2.06 -3.12 6.76
CA LEU A 121 2.61 -1.90 7.32
C LEU A 121 1.53 -0.89 7.69
N TYR A 122 0.51 -0.76 6.84
CA TYR A 122 -0.63 0.14 7.04
C TYR A 122 -1.94 -0.64 7.09
N PRO A 123 -2.99 -0.13 7.80
CA PRO A 123 -4.32 -0.71 7.73
C PRO A 123 -4.83 -0.84 6.29
N LEU A 124 -5.65 -1.86 6.03
CA LEU A 124 -6.12 -2.16 4.66
C LEU A 124 -6.90 -1.02 4.02
N ALA A 125 -7.61 -0.20 4.82
CA ALA A 125 -8.30 0.99 4.32
C ALA A 125 -7.36 1.98 3.60
N LEU A 126 -6.09 2.01 3.98
CA LEU A 126 -5.05 2.76 3.28
C LEU A 126 -4.31 1.86 2.28
N GLY A 127 -3.60 0.83 2.72
CA GLY A 127 -2.66 0.08 1.89
C GLY A 127 -3.27 -0.66 0.70
N GLU A 128 -4.51 -1.14 0.81
CA GLU A 128 -5.27 -1.77 -0.29
C GLU A 128 -6.42 -0.90 -0.79
N GLY A 129 -6.61 0.27 -0.17
CA GLY A 129 -7.70 1.20 -0.46
C GLY A 129 -7.20 2.53 -0.99
N ALA A 130 -7.25 3.55 -0.13
CA ALA A 130 -7.09 4.95 -0.54
C ALA A 130 -5.72 5.31 -1.11
N THR A 131 -4.64 4.61 -0.73
CA THR A 131 -3.30 4.86 -1.27
C THR A 131 -2.95 3.99 -2.48
N SER A 132 -3.65 2.87 -2.69
CA SER A 132 -3.34 1.95 -3.77
C SER A 132 -3.69 2.53 -5.14
N LEU A 133 -2.77 2.44 -6.10
CA LEU A 133 -2.91 2.93 -7.48
C LEU A 133 -3.78 1.98 -8.32
N LEU A 134 -4.98 1.69 -7.83
CA LEU A 134 -5.95 0.82 -8.49
C LEU A 134 -6.43 1.41 -9.81
N ALA A 135 -6.73 0.54 -10.78
CA ALA A 135 -7.29 0.95 -12.06
C ALA A 135 -8.64 1.66 -11.88
N ASP A 136 -8.89 2.65 -12.74
CA ASP A 136 -10.13 3.45 -12.78
C ASP A 136 -10.42 4.25 -11.49
N GLU A 137 -9.39 4.49 -10.67
CA GLU A 137 -9.49 5.25 -9.44
C GLU A 137 -8.56 6.47 -9.47
N ASP A 138 -9.06 7.62 -9.04
CA ASP A 138 -8.22 8.81 -8.85
C ASP A 138 -7.38 8.66 -7.58
N ARG A 139 -6.06 8.74 -7.71
CA ARG A 139 -5.12 8.59 -6.58
C ARG A 139 -4.04 9.66 -6.60
N PRO A 140 -3.70 10.22 -5.43
CA PRO A 140 -2.54 11.09 -5.32
C PRO A 140 -1.26 10.27 -5.43
N ALA A 141 -0.32 10.78 -6.26
CA ALA A 141 0.98 10.12 -6.44
C ALA A 141 2.11 11.16 -6.56
N LEU A 142 3.31 10.75 -6.21
CA LEU A 142 4.55 11.46 -6.52
C LEU A 142 5.10 10.92 -7.83
N VAL A 143 5.23 11.78 -8.84
CA VAL A 143 5.67 11.37 -10.18
C VAL A 143 7.05 11.91 -10.49
N PHE A 144 7.97 11.01 -10.79
CA PHE A 144 9.32 11.30 -11.29
C PHE A 144 9.35 11.13 -12.81
N THR A 145 10.10 12.01 -13.49
CA THR A 145 10.27 11.94 -14.94
C THR A 145 11.75 12.03 -15.29
#